data_ec84a48ef54d85f4ffe6ac18afdd8684
#
_entry.id   ec84a48ef54d85f4ffe6ac18afdd8684
#
_cell.length_a   1.000
_cell.length_b   1.000
_cell.length_c   1.000
_cell.angle_alpha   90.00
_cell.angle_beta   90.00
_cell.angle_gamma   90.00
#
_symmetry.space_group_name_H-M   'P 1'
#
loop_
_entity.id
_entity.type
_entity.pdbx_description
1 polymer ?
#
loop_
_entity_poly.entity_id
_entity_poly.type
_entity_poly.pdbx_seq_one_letter_code
_entity_poly.pdbx_strand_id
1 'polypeptide(L)'
;MKENILISSFVIAFFSIFTTSTVAAKAICEVVYPKCAAEDTGNILSEKYWKAWEAEMARIDADIEKYRKSDAEVKLENPDPNSFVKIEQIKSEFNFGAPAFYFNRAGDKYRNEAYRNLWGDLFNQATIPFYWKFFELKDGKPRFKNSAWDEEEFLNKVGDTDLLPHPFSPATDELISFLKTRGIRIHGHPLVWGNKRWNVPEFEWLIENYADDAAKAVLKNKAATPPLHKPLYVDEKFKKMSTEDAESLFGNYAGEMEKASDRRIRQIAAKYADSVDSWDVVNESCKDFESGALEKSKKVCMSLEYGIMPGDYACKAFKIAEKLFPKSAMLSINDYHCGEKYGEQIRDMLSKGCKIDMIGFQRHLWKIDQMKKIAGGEDVPNWSIKRQREILDSLDSFGLPIHISEVTVLPTERTPDGFKAQAAILRNYYKLWFSYKNVSAITYWRTIDKLDKNVRDRDEPYFAGILYPDATKKPAYFALDDLINREWKTSLELKPDENGTVKFRGFKGKYKIVWRDTSGNIRTKIVSVR
;
A
#
# COMPACT_ATOMS: atom_id res chain seq x y z
N MET A 1 -30.21 -68.79 -12.88
CA MET A 1 -30.20 -68.66 -11.43
C MET A 1 -29.71 -67.25 -11.16
N LYS A 2 -30.57 -66.29 -11.02
CA LYS A 2 -31.10 -65.68 -9.80
C LYS A 2 -30.00 -65.45 -8.79
N GLU A 3 -29.67 -64.17 -8.58
CA GLU A 3 -29.80 -63.56 -7.26
C GLU A 3 -29.80 -62.03 -7.39
N ASN A 4 -30.89 -61.48 -7.00
CA ASN A 4 -31.08 -60.11 -6.51
C ASN A 4 -30.27 -59.93 -5.25
N ILE A 5 -29.89 -58.68 -4.90
CA ILE A 5 -29.99 -58.16 -3.53
C ILE A 5 -29.60 -56.66 -3.50
N LEU A 6 -30.57 -55.89 -3.11
CA LEU A 6 -30.65 -54.76 -2.16
C LEU A 6 -29.78 -53.52 -2.38
N ILE A 7 -30.43 -52.54 -2.95
CA ILE A 7 -30.24 -51.11 -2.64
C ILE A 7 -31.01 -50.79 -1.37
N SER A 8 -30.34 -50.41 -0.32
CA SER A 8 -30.97 -49.74 0.83
C SER A 8 -29.96 -48.91 1.62
N SER A 9 -30.22 -47.61 1.69
CA SER A 9 -29.89 -46.73 2.82
C SER A 9 -28.45 -46.30 3.03
N PHE A 10 -28.04 -45.20 2.38
CA PHE A 10 -27.12 -44.25 2.98
C PHE A 10 -27.44 -42.81 2.48
N VAL A 11 -28.52 -42.28 2.95
CA VAL A 11 -28.81 -40.82 2.93
C VAL A 11 -29.26 -40.50 4.34
N ILE A 12 -28.38 -40.06 5.19
CA ILE A 12 -28.53 -39.21 6.38
C ILE A 12 -27.19 -39.24 7.13
N ALA A 13 -26.27 -38.37 6.80
CA ALA A 13 -25.18 -37.91 7.68
C ALA A 13 -24.34 -36.82 7.04
N PHE A 14 -24.95 -35.78 6.47
CA PHE A 14 -24.18 -34.62 5.95
C PHE A 14 -24.75 -33.25 6.37
N PHE A 15 -25.55 -33.20 7.43
CA PHE A 15 -26.14 -31.91 7.88
C PHE A 15 -25.77 -31.46 9.28
N SER A 16 -24.81 -32.10 9.95
CA SER A 16 -24.45 -31.71 11.34
C SER A 16 -23.02 -31.20 11.53
N ILE A 17 -22.22 -31.04 10.48
CA ILE A 17 -20.82 -30.57 10.64
C ILE A 17 -20.63 -29.08 10.29
N PHE A 18 -21.63 -28.44 9.66
CA PHE A 18 -21.49 -27.04 9.27
C PHE A 18 -21.93 -26.00 10.33
N THR A 19 -22.57 -26.40 11.42
CA THR A 19 -23.02 -25.45 12.44
C THR A 19 -22.03 -25.24 13.58
N THR A 20 -21.07 -26.14 13.78
CA THR A 20 -20.06 -26.00 14.84
C THR A 20 -18.83 -25.17 14.42
N SER A 21 -18.51 -25.10 13.12
CA SER A 21 -17.37 -24.33 12.65
C SER A 21 -17.62 -22.82 12.61
N THR A 22 -18.86 -22.39 12.39
CA THR A 22 -19.22 -20.96 12.37
C THR A 22 -19.30 -20.35 13.77
N VAL A 23 -19.68 -21.10 14.78
CA VAL A 23 -19.71 -20.62 16.17
C VAL A 23 -18.29 -20.57 16.76
N ALA A 24 -17.44 -21.56 16.46
CA ALA A 24 -16.04 -21.55 16.88
C ALA A 24 -15.23 -20.44 16.19
N ALA A 25 -15.47 -20.18 14.89
CA ALA A 25 -14.82 -19.07 14.16
C ALA A 25 -15.27 -17.70 14.69
N LYS A 26 -16.52 -17.57 15.13
CA LYS A 26 -17.02 -16.31 15.72
C LYS A 26 -16.44 -16.07 17.11
N ALA A 27 -16.28 -17.09 17.93
CA ALA A 27 -15.67 -17.00 19.24
C ALA A 27 -14.15 -16.68 19.19
N ILE A 28 -13.44 -17.16 18.17
CA ILE A 28 -12.02 -16.85 17.97
C ILE A 28 -11.83 -15.39 17.53
N CYS A 29 -12.79 -14.78 16.82
CA CYS A 29 -12.72 -13.39 16.38
C CYS A 29 -12.89 -12.37 17.53
N GLU A 30 -13.58 -12.71 18.59
CA GLU A 30 -13.88 -11.78 19.69
C GLU A 30 -12.73 -11.58 20.71
N VAL A 31 -11.67 -12.37 20.63
CA VAL A 31 -10.56 -12.37 21.62
C VAL A 31 -9.19 -12.07 21.00
N VAL A 32 -9.11 -11.73 19.72
CA VAL A 32 -7.81 -11.65 19.03
C VAL A 32 -7.02 -10.38 19.36
N TYR A 33 -7.69 -9.29 19.70
CA TYR A 33 -7.10 -8.01 20.11
C TYR A 33 -8.15 -7.11 20.76
N PRO A 34 -7.76 -6.22 21.73
CA PRO A 34 -8.71 -5.29 22.35
C PRO A 34 -9.06 -4.13 21.41
N LYS A 35 -10.33 -3.72 21.40
CA LYS A 35 -10.85 -2.60 20.59
C LYS A 35 -11.06 -1.33 21.43
N CYS A 36 -11.16 -1.48 22.75
CA CYS A 36 -11.32 -0.41 23.73
C CYS A 36 -10.73 -0.84 25.07
N ALA A 37 -10.64 0.10 26.02
CA ALA A 37 -10.13 -0.17 27.37
C ALA A 37 -10.86 -1.31 28.09
N ALA A 38 -12.19 -1.38 27.94
CA ALA A 38 -13.01 -2.40 28.62
C ALA A 38 -12.72 -3.84 28.13
N GLU A 39 -12.22 -3.99 26.92
CA GLU A 39 -11.84 -5.29 26.34
C GLU A 39 -10.37 -5.67 26.63
N ASP A 40 -9.55 -4.71 27.10
CA ASP A 40 -8.13 -4.90 27.39
C ASP A 40 -7.89 -5.46 28.79
N THR A 41 -8.41 -6.65 29.06
CA THR A 41 -8.30 -7.31 30.36
C THR A 41 -6.87 -7.68 30.76
N GLY A 42 -5.96 -7.76 29.77
CA GLY A 42 -4.54 -8.03 29.98
C GLY A 42 -3.69 -6.78 30.19
N ASN A 43 -4.28 -5.58 30.18
CA ASN A 43 -3.55 -4.30 30.21
C ASN A 43 -2.42 -4.22 29.18
N ILE A 44 -2.69 -4.71 27.97
CA ILE A 44 -1.71 -4.77 26.84
C ILE A 44 -1.32 -3.35 26.40
N LEU A 45 -2.26 -2.42 26.52
CA LEU A 45 -2.09 -1.00 26.26
C LEU A 45 -2.40 -0.24 27.55
N SER A 46 -1.71 0.87 27.81
CA SER A 46 -1.91 1.64 29.04
C SER A 46 -3.27 2.33 29.08
N GLU A 47 -3.75 2.63 30.29
CA GLU A 47 -4.94 3.46 30.49
C GLU A 47 -4.80 4.82 29.79
N LYS A 48 -3.59 5.41 29.82
CA LYS A 48 -3.28 6.68 29.16
C LYS A 48 -3.45 6.60 27.64
N TYR A 49 -3.04 5.48 27.02
CA TYR A 49 -3.26 5.22 25.59
C TYR A 49 -4.77 5.20 25.28
N TRP A 50 -5.53 4.38 26.00
CA TRP A 50 -6.96 4.25 25.76
C TRP A 50 -7.70 5.56 25.97
N LYS A 51 -7.43 6.27 27.05
CA LYS A 51 -8.05 7.57 27.35
C LYS A 51 -7.83 8.59 26.23
N ALA A 52 -6.64 8.62 25.64
CA ALA A 52 -6.32 9.53 24.53
C ALA A 52 -7.13 9.19 23.27
N TRP A 53 -7.24 7.90 22.92
CA TRP A 53 -7.99 7.48 21.73
C TRP A 53 -9.50 7.56 21.93
N GLU A 54 -10.02 7.18 23.08
CA GLU A 54 -11.45 7.25 23.39
C GLU A 54 -11.96 8.70 23.36
N ALA A 55 -11.16 9.66 23.79
CA ALA A 55 -11.49 11.08 23.69
C ALA A 55 -11.65 11.58 22.24
N GLU A 56 -10.94 10.97 21.28
CA GLU A 56 -11.01 11.32 19.86
C GLU A 56 -12.05 10.51 19.07
N MET A 57 -12.49 9.38 19.60
CA MET A 57 -13.28 8.40 18.84
C MET A 57 -14.61 8.98 18.37
N ALA A 58 -15.30 9.76 19.20
CA ALA A 58 -16.57 10.38 18.82
C ALA A 58 -16.42 11.30 17.60
N ARG A 59 -15.32 12.07 17.52
CA ARG A 59 -15.01 12.92 16.37
C ARG A 59 -14.67 12.09 15.15
N ILE A 60 -13.84 11.05 15.31
CA ILE A 60 -13.45 10.13 14.23
C ILE A 60 -14.71 9.49 13.63
N ASP A 61 -15.61 8.96 14.44
CA ASP A 61 -16.82 8.29 13.98
C ASP A 61 -17.80 9.28 13.30
N ALA A 62 -17.90 10.51 13.80
CA ALA A 62 -18.71 11.58 13.17
C ALA A 62 -18.13 11.97 11.79
N ASP A 63 -16.80 12.08 11.66
CA ASP A 63 -16.13 12.38 10.40
C ASP A 63 -16.28 11.23 9.40
N ILE A 64 -16.18 9.96 9.84
CA ILE A 64 -16.47 8.78 9.01
C ILE A 64 -17.90 8.80 8.51
N GLU A 65 -18.88 9.04 9.39
CA GLU A 65 -20.29 9.15 9.02
C GLU A 65 -20.52 10.24 7.98
N LYS A 66 -19.87 11.38 8.14
CA LYS A 66 -20.00 12.54 7.27
C LYS A 66 -19.34 12.36 5.90
N TYR A 67 -18.13 11.84 5.85
CA TYR A 67 -17.33 11.84 4.63
C TYR A 67 -17.33 10.50 3.88
N ARG A 68 -17.58 9.39 4.58
CA ARG A 68 -17.53 8.04 4.00
C ARG A 68 -18.87 7.46 3.62
N LYS A 69 -19.96 7.99 4.18
CA LYS A 69 -21.30 7.55 3.84
C LYS A 69 -22.09 8.60 3.07
N SER A 70 -23.09 8.14 2.34
CA SER A 70 -24.03 8.97 1.61
C SER A 70 -25.40 8.34 1.62
N ASP A 71 -26.42 9.19 1.46
CA ASP A 71 -27.79 8.75 1.31
C ASP A 71 -28.05 8.23 -0.11
N ALA A 72 -28.86 7.21 -0.22
CA ALA A 72 -29.25 6.60 -1.47
C ALA A 72 -30.75 6.34 -1.51
N GLU A 73 -31.35 6.60 -2.66
CA GLU A 73 -32.73 6.28 -2.97
C GLU A 73 -32.79 5.44 -4.24
N VAL A 74 -33.41 4.26 -4.17
CA VAL A 74 -33.45 3.32 -5.29
C VAL A 74 -34.88 2.87 -5.56
N LYS A 75 -35.40 3.27 -6.70
CA LYS A 75 -36.66 2.81 -7.23
C LYS A 75 -36.50 1.41 -7.78
N LEU A 76 -37.38 0.49 -7.33
CA LEU A 76 -37.44 -0.91 -7.74
C LEU A 76 -38.62 -1.12 -8.73
N GLU A 77 -38.47 -2.12 -9.59
CA GLU A 77 -39.56 -2.51 -10.49
C GLU A 77 -40.46 -3.53 -9.80
N ASN A 78 -41.74 -3.16 -9.62
CA ASN A 78 -42.78 -4.02 -9.07
C ASN A 78 -42.35 -4.86 -7.85
N PRO A 79 -41.72 -4.27 -6.83
CA PRO A 79 -41.30 -5.04 -5.66
C PRO A 79 -42.53 -5.59 -4.92
N ASP A 80 -42.41 -6.81 -4.39
CA ASP A 80 -43.37 -7.33 -3.45
C ASP A 80 -43.27 -6.52 -2.13
N PRO A 81 -44.34 -5.82 -1.73
CA PRO A 81 -44.31 -4.94 -0.54
C PRO A 81 -44.11 -5.73 0.77
N ASN A 82 -44.35 -7.03 0.77
CA ASN A 82 -44.21 -7.90 1.94
C ASN A 82 -42.82 -8.51 2.06
N SER A 83 -42.02 -8.48 0.99
CA SER A 83 -40.68 -9.08 0.96
C SER A 83 -39.61 -8.07 1.30
N PHE A 84 -38.55 -8.55 1.96
CA PHE A 84 -37.36 -7.75 2.21
C PHE A 84 -36.50 -7.62 0.94
N VAL A 85 -35.94 -6.43 0.78
CA VAL A 85 -34.94 -6.09 -0.22
C VAL A 85 -33.57 -6.21 0.42
N LYS A 86 -32.71 -7.07 -0.11
CA LYS A 86 -31.31 -7.20 0.33
C LYS A 86 -30.47 -6.16 -0.38
N ILE A 87 -29.74 -5.36 0.38
CA ILE A 87 -28.85 -4.31 -0.07
C ILE A 87 -27.45 -4.65 0.40
N GLU A 88 -26.52 -4.91 -0.50
CA GLU A 88 -25.17 -5.35 -0.18
C GLU A 88 -24.13 -4.53 -0.93
N GLN A 89 -23.22 -3.88 -0.20
CA GLN A 89 -22.06 -3.23 -0.79
C GLN A 89 -21.11 -4.28 -1.34
N ILE A 90 -20.91 -4.27 -2.67
CA ILE A 90 -20.06 -5.22 -3.39
C ILE A 90 -18.69 -4.64 -3.76
N LYS A 91 -18.53 -3.30 -3.71
CA LYS A 91 -17.26 -2.63 -3.95
C LYS A 91 -17.21 -1.32 -3.17
N SER A 92 -16.20 -1.14 -2.34
CA SER A 92 -15.92 0.14 -1.68
C SER A 92 -15.35 1.15 -2.70
N GLU A 93 -15.70 2.44 -2.53
CA GLU A 93 -15.04 3.55 -3.22
C GLU A 93 -13.64 3.79 -2.66
N PHE A 94 -13.46 3.59 -1.35
CA PHE A 94 -12.19 3.74 -0.67
C PHE A 94 -11.25 2.56 -0.98
N ASN A 95 -9.96 2.84 -1.14
CA ASN A 95 -8.97 1.85 -1.50
C ASN A 95 -8.16 1.40 -0.27
N PHE A 96 -8.23 0.10 0.03
CA PHE A 96 -7.38 -0.57 1.00
C PHE A 96 -6.40 -1.44 0.25
N GLY A 97 -5.10 -1.21 0.44
CA GLY A 97 -4.07 -1.81 -0.38
C GLY A 97 -2.96 -2.50 0.39
N ALA A 98 -2.17 -3.25 -0.36
CA ALA A 98 -0.90 -3.80 0.07
C ALA A 98 0.07 -3.95 -1.12
N PRO A 99 1.41 -3.98 -0.89
CA PRO A 99 2.38 -4.26 -1.93
C PRO A 99 2.36 -5.74 -2.32
N ALA A 100 2.26 -6.00 -3.63
CA ALA A 100 2.25 -7.35 -4.19
C ALA A 100 3.67 -7.88 -4.51
N PHE A 101 4.65 -7.53 -3.68
CA PHE A 101 6.08 -7.79 -3.93
C PHE A 101 6.46 -9.26 -3.77
N TYR A 102 5.69 -10.02 -3.00
CA TYR A 102 5.91 -11.45 -2.80
C TYR A 102 5.01 -12.33 -3.69
N PHE A 103 4.44 -11.78 -4.75
CA PHE A 103 3.65 -12.55 -5.70
C PHE A 103 4.47 -13.73 -6.24
N ASN A 104 3.98 -14.96 -6.03
CA ASN A 104 4.65 -16.24 -6.30
C ASN A 104 5.98 -16.45 -5.56
N ARG A 105 6.29 -15.65 -4.53
CA ARG A 105 7.57 -15.60 -3.82
C ARG A 105 7.45 -15.84 -2.31
N ALA A 106 6.31 -16.31 -1.85
CA ALA A 106 6.09 -16.57 -0.42
C ALA A 106 6.71 -17.89 0.08
N GLY A 107 7.41 -18.64 -0.78
CA GLY A 107 8.29 -19.75 -0.44
C GLY A 107 7.71 -21.15 -0.65
N ASP A 108 6.40 -21.33 -0.74
CA ASP A 108 5.74 -22.57 -1.14
C ASP A 108 4.32 -22.30 -1.68
N LYS A 109 3.73 -23.33 -2.27
CA LYS A 109 2.39 -23.23 -2.90
C LYS A 109 1.31 -22.75 -1.94
N TYR A 110 1.28 -23.27 -0.72
CA TYR A 110 0.28 -22.90 0.29
C TYR A 110 0.39 -21.42 0.67
N ARG A 111 1.61 -20.97 0.98
CA ARG A 111 1.88 -19.57 1.33
C ARG A 111 1.64 -18.63 0.15
N ASN A 112 1.99 -19.01 -1.06
CA ASN A 112 1.70 -18.24 -2.26
C ASN A 112 0.20 -18.09 -2.47
N GLU A 113 -0.60 -19.14 -2.25
CA GLU A 113 -2.05 -19.07 -2.33
C GLU A 113 -2.64 -18.17 -1.25
N ALA A 114 -2.25 -18.33 0.01
CA ALA A 114 -2.67 -17.47 1.12
C ALA A 114 -2.31 -15.99 0.86
N TYR A 115 -1.12 -15.74 0.30
CA TYR A 115 -0.69 -14.41 -0.08
C TYR A 115 -1.55 -13.81 -1.20
N ARG A 116 -1.79 -14.57 -2.28
CA ARG A 116 -2.64 -14.14 -3.41
C ARG A 116 -4.08 -13.84 -2.99
N ASN A 117 -4.61 -14.57 -2.02
CA ASN A 117 -5.98 -14.39 -1.51
C ASN A 117 -6.17 -13.10 -0.71
N LEU A 118 -5.10 -12.45 -0.23
CA LEU A 118 -5.19 -11.12 0.37
C LEU A 118 -5.90 -10.11 -0.54
N TRP A 119 -5.70 -10.22 -1.87
CA TRP A 119 -6.42 -9.40 -2.86
C TRP A 119 -7.73 -10.08 -3.26
N GLY A 120 -8.80 -9.53 -2.78
CA GLY A 120 -10.16 -10.05 -2.85
C GLY A 120 -10.75 -10.34 -1.48
N ASP A 121 -10.00 -10.97 -0.57
CA ASP A 121 -10.44 -11.21 0.80
C ASP A 121 -10.36 -9.95 1.66
N LEU A 122 -9.29 -9.17 1.53
CA LEU A 122 -9.01 -8.01 2.37
C LEU A 122 -8.75 -6.73 1.56
N PHE A 123 -7.90 -6.80 0.55
CA PHE A 123 -7.46 -5.64 -0.20
C PHE A 123 -8.13 -5.52 -1.57
N ASN A 124 -8.50 -4.29 -1.94
CA ASN A 124 -9.05 -3.94 -3.25
C ASN A 124 -8.08 -3.09 -4.08
N GLN A 125 -6.86 -2.85 -3.57
CA GLN A 125 -5.76 -2.18 -4.26
C GLN A 125 -4.46 -2.96 -4.05
N ALA A 126 -3.59 -2.94 -5.06
CA ALA A 126 -2.23 -3.49 -4.97
C ALA A 126 -1.20 -2.47 -5.42
N THR A 127 -0.13 -2.32 -4.65
CA THR A 127 1.07 -1.60 -5.10
C THR A 127 2.02 -2.60 -5.75
N ILE A 128 2.41 -2.34 -7.00
CA ILE A 128 3.29 -3.22 -7.77
C ILE A 128 4.68 -2.58 -7.95
N PRO A 129 5.78 -3.37 -7.87
CA PRO A 129 7.12 -2.83 -7.84
C PRO A 129 7.64 -2.53 -9.24
N PHE A 130 8.10 -1.30 -9.41
CA PHE A 130 8.89 -0.86 -10.56
C PHE A 130 10.26 -0.36 -10.12
N TYR A 131 10.84 -0.92 -9.07
CA TYR A 131 12.19 -0.57 -8.62
C TYR A 131 13.18 -0.75 -9.76
N TRP A 132 13.72 0.35 -10.24
CA TRP A 132 14.51 0.36 -11.48
C TRP A 132 15.62 -0.68 -11.48
N LYS A 133 16.42 -0.75 -10.41
CA LYS A 133 17.53 -1.69 -10.26
C LYS A 133 17.14 -3.16 -10.46
N PHE A 134 15.94 -3.55 -10.03
CA PHE A 134 15.45 -4.94 -10.11
C PHE A 134 14.53 -5.18 -11.30
N PHE A 135 13.99 -4.11 -11.86
CA PHE A 135 13.12 -4.16 -13.01
C PHE A 135 13.89 -4.15 -14.35
N GLU A 136 15.04 -3.52 -14.41
CA GLU A 136 15.89 -3.40 -15.58
C GLU A 136 17.33 -3.84 -15.27
N LEU A 137 17.57 -5.16 -15.28
CA LEU A 137 18.88 -5.75 -14.97
C LEU A 137 19.93 -5.48 -16.07
N LYS A 138 19.48 -5.15 -17.28
CA LYS A 138 20.32 -4.80 -18.44
C LYS A 138 19.74 -3.57 -19.10
N ASP A 139 20.62 -2.70 -19.59
CA ASP A 139 20.28 -1.46 -20.26
C ASP A 139 19.19 -1.64 -21.33
N GLY A 140 18.09 -0.89 -21.22
CA GLY A 140 16.97 -0.91 -22.16
C GLY A 140 16.13 -2.19 -22.17
N LYS A 141 16.35 -3.12 -21.22
CA LYS A 141 15.64 -4.42 -21.15
C LYS A 141 14.82 -4.59 -19.87
N PRO A 142 13.68 -3.90 -19.75
CA PRO A 142 12.80 -4.04 -18.58
C PRO A 142 12.16 -5.43 -18.50
N ARG A 143 12.01 -5.94 -17.28
CA ARG A 143 11.46 -7.26 -16.97
C ARG A 143 9.93 -7.23 -16.90
N PHE A 144 9.28 -7.06 -18.04
CA PHE A 144 7.82 -7.12 -18.11
C PHE A 144 7.31 -8.56 -18.00
N LYS A 145 7.89 -9.48 -18.77
CA LYS A 145 7.49 -10.89 -18.85
C LYS A 145 8.26 -11.74 -17.85
N ASN A 146 7.59 -12.80 -17.39
CA ASN A 146 8.24 -13.83 -16.62
C ASN A 146 9.40 -14.46 -17.40
N SER A 147 10.44 -14.80 -16.66
CA SER A 147 11.52 -15.69 -17.08
C SER A 147 11.48 -16.96 -16.23
N ALA A 148 12.34 -17.93 -16.52
CA ALA A 148 12.47 -19.13 -15.69
C ALA A 148 12.76 -18.80 -14.21
N TRP A 149 13.30 -17.62 -13.92
CA TRP A 149 13.62 -17.15 -12.56
C TRP A 149 12.41 -16.53 -11.83
N ASP A 150 11.29 -16.38 -12.52
CA ASP A 150 10.03 -15.85 -11.98
C ASP A 150 8.97 -16.95 -11.80
N GLU A 151 9.24 -18.17 -12.30
CA GLU A 151 8.34 -19.30 -12.19
C GLU A 151 8.19 -19.75 -10.72
N GLU A 152 6.95 -19.97 -10.27
CA GLU A 152 6.63 -20.32 -8.88
C GLU A 152 7.40 -21.58 -8.43
N GLU A 153 7.55 -22.58 -9.30
CA GLU A 153 8.29 -23.80 -9.00
C GLU A 153 9.78 -23.53 -8.73
N PHE A 154 10.41 -22.68 -9.54
CA PHE A 154 11.80 -22.26 -9.33
C PHE A 154 11.95 -21.47 -8.03
N LEU A 155 11.08 -20.49 -7.80
CA LEU A 155 11.11 -19.64 -6.61
C LEU A 155 10.91 -20.44 -5.32
N ASN A 156 10.02 -21.44 -5.34
CA ASN A 156 9.82 -22.34 -4.20
C ASN A 156 11.06 -23.21 -3.90
N LYS A 157 11.83 -23.58 -4.93
CA LYS A 157 13.12 -24.30 -4.74
C LYS A 157 14.22 -23.41 -4.17
N VAL A 158 14.26 -22.14 -4.55
CA VAL A 158 15.22 -21.16 -4.03
C VAL A 158 14.96 -20.89 -2.54
N GLY A 159 13.70 -20.82 -2.13
CA GLY A 159 13.28 -20.55 -0.76
C GLY A 159 13.47 -19.08 -0.36
N ASP A 160 14.71 -18.61 -0.21
CA ASP A 160 15.00 -17.20 0.06
C ASP A 160 15.19 -16.41 -1.25
N THR A 161 14.12 -15.75 -1.68
CA THR A 161 14.11 -14.96 -2.92
C THR A 161 14.88 -13.64 -2.81
N ASP A 162 15.32 -13.23 -1.61
CA ASP A 162 16.15 -12.05 -1.41
C ASP A 162 17.57 -12.24 -1.96
N LEU A 163 17.99 -13.49 -2.17
CA LEU A 163 19.27 -13.83 -2.80
C LEU A 163 19.27 -13.69 -4.33
N LEU A 164 18.10 -13.49 -4.93
CA LEU A 164 17.98 -13.30 -6.38
C LEU A 164 18.44 -11.89 -6.79
N PRO A 165 18.88 -11.69 -8.05
CA PRO A 165 19.22 -10.37 -8.58
C PRO A 165 18.06 -9.38 -8.59
N HIS A 166 16.82 -9.86 -8.39
CA HIS A 166 15.59 -9.08 -8.40
C HIS A 166 14.69 -9.40 -7.18
N PRO A 167 15.17 -9.21 -5.95
CA PRO A 167 14.37 -9.44 -4.76
C PRO A 167 13.14 -8.55 -4.75
N PHE A 168 12.03 -9.03 -4.18
CA PHE A 168 10.76 -8.29 -4.05
C PHE A 168 10.18 -7.71 -5.36
N SER A 169 10.70 -8.12 -6.52
CA SER A 169 10.30 -7.56 -7.82
C SER A 169 9.89 -8.68 -8.78
N PRO A 170 8.67 -9.21 -8.65
CA PRO A 170 8.09 -10.11 -9.65
C PRO A 170 8.03 -9.41 -11.01
N ALA A 171 8.06 -10.20 -12.09
CA ALA A 171 7.76 -9.68 -13.42
C ALA A 171 6.33 -9.16 -13.48
N THR A 172 6.11 -8.07 -14.22
CA THR A 172 4.89 -7.28 -14.03
C THR A 172 3.69 -7.76 -14.84
N ASP A 173 3.89 -8.45 -15.98
CA ASP A 173 2.78 -8.87 -16.86
C ASP A 173 1.82 -9.84 -16.17
N GLU A 174 2.35 -10.89 -15.55
CA GLU A 174 1.53 -11.89 -14.86
C GLU A 174 0.85 -11.31 -13.62
N LEU A 175 1.60 -10.52 -12.85
CA LEU A 175 1.07 -9.84 -11.67
C LEU A 175 -0.09 -8.90 -12.02
N ILE A 176 0.06 -8.06 -13.06
CA ILE A 176 -1.00 -7.15 -13.52
C ILE A 176 -2.20 -7.96 -14.03
N SER A 177 -1.98 -9.02 -14.80
CA SER A 177 -3.04 -9.90 -15.27
C SER A 177 -3.83 -10.50 -14.10
N PHE A 178 -3.14 -11.05 -13.10
CA PHE A 178 -3.75 -11.60 -11.90
C PHE A 178 -4.62 -10.57 -11.17
N LEU A 179 -4.11 -9.36 -10.95
CA LEU A 179 -4.85 -8.31 -10.25
C LEU A 179 -6.07 -7.82 -11.03
N LYS A 180 -5.94 -7.67 -12.35
CA LYS A 180 -7.05 -7.25 -13.23
C LYS A 180 -8.18 -8.27 -13.28
N THR A 181 -7.89 -9.56 -13.35
CA THR A 181 -8.93 -10.62 -13.33
C THR A 181 -9.74 -10.62 -12.04
N ARG A 182 -9.20 -10.10 -10.95
CA ARG A 182 -9.87 -9.94 -9.66
C ARG A 182 -10.52 -8.55 -9.47
N GLY A 183 -10.42 -7.65 -10.45
CA GLY A 183 -10.96 -6.29 -10.37
C GLY A 183 -10.25 -5.41 -9.32
N ILE A 184 -9.00 -5.74 -8.99
CA ILE A 184 -8.15 -5.03 -8.04
C ILE A 184 -7.59 -3.77 -8.71
N ARG A 185 -7.64 -2.63 -8.00
CA ARG A 185 -7.00 -1.38 -8.43
C ARG A 185 -5.49 -1.52 -8.32
N ILE A 186 -4.76 -0.96 -9.29
CA ILE A 186 -3.31 -1.11 -9.38
C ILE A 186 -2.63 0.24 -9.22
N HIS A 187 -1.63 0.29 -8.33
CA HIS A 187 -0.75 1.42 -8.10
C HIS A 187 0.70 1.03 -8.43
N GLY A 188 1.32 1.73 -9.38
CA GLY A 188 2.72 1.50 -9.79
C GLY A 188 3.69 2.29 -8.91
N HIS A 189 4.72 1.65 -8.37
CA HIS A 189 5.68 2.25 -7.43
C HIS A 189 7.12 1.82 -7.70
N PRO A 190 8.08 2.76 -7.79
CA PRO A 190 7.95 4.12 -8.31
C PRO A 190 8.48 4.22 -9.75
N LEU A 191 8.17 5.31 -10.47
CA LEU A 191 8.82 5.60 -11.76
C LEU A 191 10.23 6.14 -11.54
N VAL A 192 10.40 7.11 -10.64
CA VAL A 192 11.70 7.69 -10.30
C VAL A 192 11.91 7.70 -8.79
N TRP A 193 13.05 7.20 -8.36
CA TRP A 193 13.50 7.24 -6.97
C TRP A 193 15.03 7.21 -6.93
N GLY A 194 15.64 8.16 -6.27
CA GLY A 194 17.10 8.26 -6.18
C GLY A 194 17.77 7.25 -5.25
N ASN A 195 17.03 6.35 -4.63
CA ASN A 195 17.54 5.42 -3.64
C ASN A 195 18.48 4.36 -4.23
N LYS A 196 19.74 4.39 -3.82
CA LYS A 196 20.83 3.51 -4.27
C LYS A 196 20.53 2.02 -4.12
N ARG A 197 19.85 1.62 -3.07
CA ARG A 197 19.58 0.21 -2.77
C ARG A 197 18.53 -0.40 -3.70
N TRP A 198 17.49 0.36 -3.99
CA TRP A 198 16.29 -0.11 -4.67
C TRP A 198 16.14 0.43 -6.07
N ASN A 199 16.80 1.53 -6.34
CA ASN A 199 16.75 2.23 -7.60
C ASN A 199 18.13 2.76 -7.98
N VAL A 200 18.21 3.53 -9.06
CA VAL A 200 19.48 4.18 -9.45
C VAL A 200 19.96 5.15 -8.36
N PRO A 201 21.20 5.55 -8.30
CA PRO A 201 21.99 6.02 -9.46
C PRO A 201 23.21 5.18 -9.81
N GLU A 202 23.40 4.02 -9.29
CA GLU A 202 24.66 3.34 -9.44
C GLU A 202 24.50 1.95 -10.04
N PHE A 203 23.78 1.87 -11.16
CA PHE A 203 23.88 0.70 -12.00
C PHE A 203 25.29 0.56 -12.52
N GLU A 204 25.88 -0.62 -12.37
CA GLU A 204 27.15 -0.91 -12.99
C GLU A 204 27.15 -0.58 -14.48
N TRP A 205 26.09 -0.99 -15.20
CA TRP A 205 25.99 -0.70 -16.63
C TRP A 205 25.86 0.80 -16.95
N LEU A 206 25.20 1.61 -16.09
CA LEU A 206 25.08 3.05 -16.30
C LEU A 206 26.44 3.74 -16.05
N ILE A 207 27.12 3.34 -14.99
CA ILE A 207 28.46 3.86 -14.67
C ILE A 207 29.46 3.44 -15.75
N GLU A 208 29.48 2.15 -16.12
CA GLU A 208 30.43 1.62 -17.10
C GLU A 208 30.29 2.27 -18.50
N ASN A 209 29.06 2.44 -18.94
CA ASN A 209 28.81 2.90 -20.30
C ASN A 209 28.84 4.43 -20.45
N TYR A 210 28.50 5.18 -19.38
CA TYR A 210 28.17 6.59 -19.52
C TYR A 210 28.94 7.56 -18.60
N ALA A 211 29.56 7.07 -17.51
CA ALA A 211 30.39 7.91 -16.68
C ALA A 211 31.79 8.05 -17.32
N ASP A 212 32.35 9.24 -17.29
CA ASP A 212 33.78 9.44 -17.62
C ASP A 212 34.71 8.88 -16.53
N ASP A 213 36.00 8.81 -16.78
CA ASP A 213 36.96 8.17 -15.87
C ASP A 213 37.01 8.84 -14.48
N ALA A 214 36.87 10.16 -14.43
CA ALA A 214 36.87 10.92 -13.18
C ALA A 214 35.60 10.59 -12.35
N ALA A 215 34.42 10.57 -12.98
CA ALA A 215 33.17 10.18 -12.36
C ALA A 215 33.18 8.71 -11.95
N LYS A 216 33.69 7.79 -12.79
CA LYS A 216 33.86 6.36 -12.46
C LYS A 216 34.72 6.16 -11.22
N ALA A 217 35.84 6.86 -11.10
CA ALA A 217 36.71 6.76 -9.94
C ALA A 217 35.99 7.13 -8.63
N VAL A 218 35.09 8.12 -8.67
CA VAL A 218 34.27 8.50 -7.51
C VAL A 218 33.17 7.50 -7.25
N LEU A 219 32.44 7.09 -8.29
CA LEU A 219 31.25 6.24 -8.16
C LEU A 219 31.59 4.79 -7.75
N LYS A 220 32.70 4.24 -8.28
CA LYS A 220 33.15 2.88 -7.97
C LYS A 220 33.79 2.71 -6.59
N ASN A 221 34.57 3.69 -6.14
CA ASN A 221 35.32 3.57 -4.86
C ASN A 221 34.44 3.45 -3.60
N LYS A 222 33.13 3.61 -3.71
CA LYS A 222 32.23 3.58 -2.55
C LYS A 222 31.12 2.52 -2.62
N ALA A 223 31.05 1.76 -3.70
CA ALA A 223 30.11 0.65 -3.84
C ALA A 223 30.41 -0.53 -2.88
N ALA A 224 31.64 -0.61 -2.36
CA ALA A 224 32.15 -1.78 -1.66
C ALA A 224 32.02 -1.76 -0.13
N THR A 225 31.52 -0.69 0.50
CA THR A 225 31.52 -0.59 1.98
C THR A 225 30.12 -0.56 2.57
N PRO A 226 29.68 -1.59 3.30
CA PRO A 226 28.49 -1.50 4.16
C PRO A 226 28.74 -0.57 5.37
N PRO A 227 27.68 0.09 5.88
CA PRO A 227 26.28 -0.24 5.78
C PRO A 227 25.59 0.39 4.58
N LEU A 228 24.74 -0.39 3.96
CA LEU A 228 23.97 -0.13 2.73
C LEU A 228 23.08 1.14 2.73
N HIS A 229 23.11 1.93 3.79
CA HIS A 229 22.24 3.10 3.99
C HIS A 229 22.97 4.43 4.14
N LYS A 230 24.30 4.45 4.01
CA LYS A 230 25.00 5.75 4.01
C LYS A 230 25.12 6.24 2.59
N PRO A 231 24.64 7.46 2.29
CA PRO A 231 24.80 8.07 0.99
C PRO A 231 26.27 8.15 0.61
N LEU A 232 26.58 7.94 -0.66
CA LEU A 232 27.93 8.07 -1.19
C LEU A 232 28.55 9.45 -0.94
N TYR A 233 27.72 10.47 -0.77
CA TYR A 233 28.04 11.89 -0.79
C TYR A 233 27.86 12.57 0.57
N VAL A 234 27.85 11.83 1.66
CA VAL A 234 27.94 12.39 3.02
C VAL A 234 29.33 12.98 3.30
N ASP A 235 30.29 12.73 2.40
CA ASP A 235 31.62 13.31 2.50
C ASP A 235 31.53 14.84 2.37
N GLU A 236 32.08 15.56 3.33
CA GLU A 236 32.10 17.03 3.37
C GLU A 236 32.69 17.66 2.09
N LYS A 237 33.54 16.92 1.37
CA LYS A 237 34.09 17.31 0.07
C LYS A 237 32.97 17.51 -0.97
N PHE A 238 31.99 16.62 -1.02
CA PHE A 238 30.88 16.71 -1.99
C PHE A 238 29.81 17.70 -1.57
N LYS A 239 29.54 17.83 -0.27
CA LYS A 239 28.62 18.84 0.25
C LYS A 239 29.06 20.27 -0.09
N LYS A 240 30.37 20.51 -0.11
CA LYS A 240 30.99 21.82 -0.37
C LYS A 240 31.35 22.05 -1.83
N MET A 241 31.12 21.07 -2.70
CA MET A 241 31.45 21.19 -4.12
C MET A 241 30.64 22.32 -4.75
N SER A 242 31.30 23.14 -5.58
CA SER A 242 30.62 24.18 -6.36
C SER A 242 29.68 23.55 -7.39
N THR A 243 28.73 24.34 -7.88
CA THR A 243 27.82 23.88 -8.94
C THR A 243 28.61 23.56 -10.22
N GLU A 244 29.59 24.40 -10.56
CA GLU A 244 30.45 24.26 -11.72
C GLU A 244 31.29 22.98 -11.66
N ASP A 245 31.88 22.69 -10.49
CA ASP A 245 32.66 21.46 -10.30
C ASP A 245 31.76 20.20 -10.37
N ALA A 246 30.55 20.26 -9.78
CA ALA A 246 29.60 19.17 -9.85
C ALA A 246 29.10 18.91 -11.26
N GLU A 247 28.82 19.98 -12.04
CA GLU A 247 28.44 19.86 -13.45
C GLU A 247 29.60 19.36 -14.32
N SER A 248 30.81 19.80 -14.04
CA SER A 248 31.99 19.34 -14.75
C SER A 248 32.27 17.86 -14.50
N LEU A 249 32.12 17.40 -13.23
CA LEU A 249 32.43 16.02 -12.84
C LEU A 249 31.31 15.03 -13.20
N PHE A 250 30.06 15.42 -13.03
CA PHE A 250 28.92 14.49 -13.11
C PHE A 250 27.89 14.85 -14.19
N GLY A 251 28.03 16.00 -14.87
CA GLY A 251 27.01 16.49 -15.79
C GLY A 251 26.74 15.56 -16.96
N ASN A 252 27.76 14.92 -17.51
CA ASN A 252 27.62 13.94 -18.57
C ASN A 252 26.85 12.68 -18.06
N TYR A 253 27.29 12.14 -16.94
CA TYR A 253 26.63 10.97 -16.31
C TYR A 253 25.17 11.26 -15.95
N ALA A 254 24.89 12.42 -15.34
CA ALA A 254 23.52 12.81 -14.99
C ALA A 254 22.64 13.01 -16.24
N GLY A 255 23.22 13.55 -17.34
CA GLY A 255 22.51 13.71 -18.62
C GLY A 255 22.14 12.37 -19.27
N GLU A 256 23.03 11.39 -19.22
CA GLU A 256 22.73 10.04 -19.72
C GLU A 256 21.72 9.31 -18.82
N MET A 257 21.77 9.53 -17.50
CA MET A 257 20.75 9.04 -16.57
C MET A 257 19.37 9.64 -16.86
N GLU A 258 19.31 10.93 -17.21
CA GLU A 258 18.05 11.59 -17.61
C GLU A 258 17.46 10.93 -18.85
N LYS A 259 18.27 10.66 -19.88
CA LYS A 259 17.84 9.95 -21.09
C LYS A 259 17.37 8.51 -20.79
N ALA A 260 18.09 7.80 -19.92
CA ALA A 260 17.73 6.45 -19.51
C ALA A 260 16.41 6.45 -18.70
N SER A 261 16.20 7.44 -17.83
CA SER A 261 14.96 7.63 -17.08
C SER A 261 13.77 7.94 -18.01
N ASP A 262 13.94 8.85 -18.97
CA ASP A 262 12.90 9.16 -19.98
C ASP A 262 12.53 7.91 -20.79
N ARG A 263 13.52 7.17 -21.30
CA ARG A 263 13.31 5.90 -22.01
C ARG A 263 12.53 4.91 -21.17
N ARG A 264 12.91 4.73 -19.91
CA ARG A 264 12.23 3.84 -18.96
C ARG A 264 10.77 4.21 -18.78
N ILE A 265 10.48 5.49 -18.49
CA ILE A 265 9.11 5.96 -18.29
C ILE A 265 8.27 5.71 -19.56
N ARG A 266 8.82 5.98 -20.75
CA ARG A 266 8.16 5.70 -22.03
C ARG A 266 7.87 4.23 -22.24
N GLN A 267 8.81 3.33 -21.93
CA GLN A 267 8.61 1.88 -22.06
C GLN A 267 7.50 1.37 -21.12
N ILE A 268 7.48 1.86 -19.88
CA ILE A 268 6.47 1.52 -18.89
C ILE A 268 5.10 2.06 -19.34
N ALA A 269 5.02 3.33 -19.75
CA ALA A 269 3.79 3.94 -20.22
C ALA A 269 3.25 3.24 -21.47
N ALA A 270 4.10 2.98 -22.48
CA ALA A 270 3.70 2.27 -23.70
C ALA A 270 3.04 0.91 -23.42
N LYS A 271 3.39 0.28 -22.30
CA LYS A 271 2.87 -1.04 -21.95
C LYS A 271 1.68 -0.99 -20.98
N TYR A 272 1.71 -0.08 -20.00
CA TYR A 272 0.81 -0.14 -18.84
C TYR A 272 -0.01 1.13 -18.59
N ALA A 273 0.09 2.15 -19.45
CA ALA A 273 -0.63 3.41 -19.23
C ALA A 273 -2.14 3.21 -18.99
N ASP A 274 -2.77 2.29 -19.72
CA ASP A 274 -4.21 1.97 -19.60
C ASP A 274 -4.51 0.84 -18.62
N SER A 275 -3.49 0.29 -17.97
CA SER A 275 -3.63 -0.91 -17.13
C SER A 275 -3.41 -0.64 -15.65
N VAL A 276 -2.74 0.45 -15.32
CA VAL A 276 -2.38 0.85 -13.95
C VAL A 276 -3.07 2.16 -13.63
N ASP A 277 -3.82 2.18 -12.54
CA ASP A 277 -4.75 3.27 -12.20
C ASP A 277 -4.06 4.51 -11.61
N SER A 278 -2.90 4.34 -11.00
CA SER A 278 -2.14 5.44 -10.38
C SER A 278 -0.64 5.10 -10.29
N TRP A 279 0.20 6.14 -10.20
CA TRP A 279 1.65 6.00 -10.21
C TRP A 279 2.31 6.92 -9.19
N ASP A 280 3.23 6.41 -8.39
CA ASP A 280 4.24 7.24 -7.75
C ASP A 280 5.27 7.64 -8.81
N VAL A 281 5.10 8.85 -9.35
CA VAL A 281 5.99 9.39 -10.38
C VAL A 281 7.36 9.63 -9.78
N VAL A 282 7.39 10.21 -8.59
CA VAL A 282 8.62 10.45 -7.83
C VAL A 282 8.41 10.01 -6.38
N ASN A 283 9.40 9.29 -5.87
CA ASN A 283 9.44 8.84 -4.49
C ASN A 283 10.56 9.50 -3.70
N GLU A 284 10.24 10.01 -2.49
CA GLU A 284 11.18 10.49 -1.47
C GLU A 284 12.15 11.58 -1.93
N SER A 285 11.63 12.61 -2.60
CA SER A 285 12.44 13.73 -3.12
C SER A 285 12.47 14.95 -2.19
N CYS A 286 11.70 14.95 -1.09
CA CYS A 286 11.58 16.12 -0.22
C CYS A 286 12.90 16.53 0.43
N LYS A 287 13.77 15.58 0.77
CA LYS A 287 15.10 15.88 1.32
C LYS A 287 16.00 16.62 0.32
N ASP A 288 15.91 16.28 -0.94
CA ASP A 288 16.66 16.97 -1.98
C ASP A 288 16.11 18.38 -2.24
N PHE A 289 14.78 18.55 -2.12
CA PHE A 289 14.15 19.86 -2.14
C PHE A 289 14.56 20.69 -0.91
N GLU A 290 14.44 20.15 0.30
CA GLU A 290 14.77 20.83 1.57
C GLU A 290 16.24 21.33 1.59
N SER A 291 17.16 20.54 1.03
CA SER A 291 18.57 20.90 0.93
C SER A 291 18.89 21.89 -0.18
N GLY A 292 17.93 22.21 -1.06
CA GLY A 292 18.12 23.00 -2.26
C GLY A 292 18.85 22.26 -3.40
N ALA A 293 19.13 20.94 -3.24
CA ALA A 293 19.87 20.18 -4.23
C ALA A 293 19.13 20.02 -5.56
N LEU A 294 17.79 19.93 -5.53
CA LEU A 294 16.96 19.83 -6.75
C LEU A 294 17.13 21.01 -7.69
N GLU A 295 17.30 22.21 -7.16
CA GLU A 295 17.29 23.46 -7.92
C GLU A 295 18.67 24.07 -8.12
N LYS A 296 19.69 23.55 -7.41
CA LYS A 296 21.05 24.12 -7.41
C LYS A 296 21.68 24.09 -8.80
N SER A 297 21.40 23.07 -9.60
CA SER A 297 21.87 22.94 -10.97
C SER A 297 20.79 22.35 -11.86
N LYS A 298 20.70 22.83 -13.11
CA LYS A 298 19.78 22.25 -14.12
C LYS A 298 20.25 20.90 -14.67
N LYS A 299 21.54 20.57 -14.48
CA LYS A 299 22.14 19.33 -15.01
C LYS A 299 22.28 18.25 -13.95
N VAL A 300 22.66 18.63 -12.73
CA VAL A 300 23.03 17.66 -11.68
C VAL A 300 22.32 17.99 -10.37
N CYS A 301 21.63 17.03 -9.80
CA CYS A 301 21.20 17.02 -8.42
C CYS A 301 22.15 16.13 -7.62
N MET A 302 22.89 16.71 -6.70
CA MET A 302 23.72 15.97 -5.74
C MET A 302 22.87 15.65 -4.51
N SER A 303 22.08 14.58 -4.59
CA SER A 303 21.25 14.16 -3.49
C SER A 303 22.09 13.81 -2.26
N LEU A 304 21.73 14.39 -1.12
CA LEU A 304 22.40 14.12 0.16
C LEU A 304 22.10 12.73 0.69
N GLU A 305 20.99 12.12 0.28
CA GLU A 305 20.57 10.80 0.74
C GLU A 305 20.84 9.70 -0.29
N TYR A 306 20.68 10.01 -1.58
CA TYR A 306 20.53 8.97 -2.58
C TYR A 306 21.58 8.97 -3.70
N GLY A 307 22.39 10.00 -3.82
CA GLY A 307 23.48 10.04 -4.82
C GLY A 307 23.28 11.04 -5.96
N ILE A 308 23.92 10.79 -7.10
CA ILE A 308 23.82 11.69 -8.26
C ILE A 308 22.53 11.41 -9.01
N MET A 309 21.75 12.46 -9.24
CA MET A 309 20.54 12.45 -10.04
C MET A 309 20.58 13.57 -11.09
N PRO A 310 19.75 13.53 -12.14
CA PRO A 310 19.57 14.68 -13.03
C PRO A 310 19.05 15.89 -12.26
N GLY A 311 19.49 17.09 -12.64
CA GLY A 311 18.98 18.33 -12.02
C GLY A 311 17.47 18.46 -12.21
N ASP A 312 16.76 18.86 -11.16
CA ASP A 312 15.29 18.95 -11.10
C ASP A 312 14.56 17.67 -11.59
N TYR A 313 15.11 16.51 -11.26
CA TYR A 313 14.60 15.22 -11.71
C TYR A 313 13.12 15.00 -11.34
N ALA A 314 12.67 15.59 -10.24
CA ALA A 314 11.31 15.44 -9.77
C ALA A 314 10.30 16.11 -10.74
N CYS A 315 10.50 17.38 -11.07
CA CYS A 315 9.64 18.08 -12.02
C CYS A 315 9.75 17.50 -13.43
N LYS A 316 10.95 17.15 -13.87
CA LYS A 316 11.19 16.53 -15.19
C LYS A 316 10.41 15.22 -15.34
N ALA A 317 10.41 14.35 -14.31
CA ALA A 317 9.67 13.10 -14.32
C ALA A 317 8.16 13.32 -14.46
N PHE A 318 7.58 14.28 -13.72
CA PHE A 318 6.19 14.64 -13.84
C PHE A 318 5.83 15.18 -15.23
N LYS A 319 6.67 16.04 -15.82
CA LYS A 319 6.47 16.57 -17.19
C LYS A 319 6.49 15.48 -18.27
N ILE A 320 7.28 14.43 -18.07
CA ILE A 320 7.30 13.25 -18.96
C ILE A 320 6.05 12.41 -18.74
N ALA A 321 5.72 12.09 -17.47
CA ALA A 321 4.58 11.28 -17.11
C ALA A 321 3.25 11.88 -17.59
N GLU A 322 3.04 13.18 -17.39
CA GLU A 322 1.84 13.90 -17.83
C GLU A 322 1.55 13.74 -19.33
N LYS A 323 2.59 13.67 -20.15
CA LYS A 323 2.47 13.52 -21.62
C LYS A 323 2.16 12.09 -22.05
N LEU A 324 2.52 11.11 -21.23
CA LEU A 324 2.51 9.69 -21.62
C LEU A 324 1.36 8.92 -21.00
N PHE A 325 0.93 9.27 -19.80
CA PHE A 325 -0.15 8.58 -19.12
C PHE A 325 -1.51 9.23 -19.42
N PRO A 326 -2.60 8.43 -19.51
CA PRO A 326 -3.94 8.96 -19.76
C PRO A 326 -4.40 9.83 -18.58
N LYS A 327 -5.35 10.74 -18.85
CA LYS A 327 -5.93 11.60 -17.81
C LYS A 327 -6.61 10.84 -16.67
N SER A 328 -6.99 9.60 -16.91
CA SER A 328 -7.59 8.70 -15.91
C SER A 328 -6.57 8.10 -14.94
N ALA A 329 -5.29 8.04 -15.30
CA ALA A 329 -4.23 7.60 -14.40
C ALA A 329 -3.82 8.76 -13.47
N MET A 330 -3.84 8.50 -12.16
CA MET A 330 -3.46 9.50 -11.17
C MET A 330 -1.95 9.54 -10.98
N LEU A 331 -1.35 10.70 -11.12
CA LEU A 331 0.07 10.93 -10.93
C LEU A 331 0.33 11.42 -9.50
N SER A 332 1.08 10.66 -8.72
CA SER A 332 1.37 10.91 -7.31
C SER A 332 2.83 11.32 -7.09
N ILE A 333 3.03 12.26 -6.18
CA ILE A 333 4.30 12.44 -5.47
C ILE A 333 4.19 11.67 -4.16
N ASN A 334 5.23 10.92 -3.74
CA ASN A 334 5.21 10.10 -2.54
C ASN A 334 6.42 10.38 -1.64
N ASP A 335 6.17 10.61 -0.33
CA ASP A 335 7.24 10.90 0.61
C ASP A 335 6.88 10.51 2.05
N TYR A 336 7.91 10.33 2.90
CA TYR A 336 7.77 10.12 4.36
C TYR A 336 7.91 11.41 5.17
N HIS A 337 8.26 12.52 4.53
CA HIS A 337 8.55 13.77 5.22
C HIS A 337 7.28 14.36 5.85
N CYS A 338 7.32 14.61 7.16
CA CYS A 338 6.16 15.06 7.94
C CYS A 338 6.17 16.57 8.25
N GLY A 339 7.14 17.31 7.72
CA GLY A 339 7.28 18.75 7.96
C GLY A 339 6.65 19.61 6.87
N GLU A 340 6.71 20.92 7.07
CA GLU A 340 6.21 21.93 6.11
C GLU A 340 6.87 21.84 4.74
N LYS A 341 8.14 21.37 4.69
CA LYS A 341 8.93 21.26 3.45
C LYS A 341 8.29 20.37 2.39
N TYR A 342 7.57 19.33 2.78
CA TYR A 342 6.85 18.53 1.81
C TYR A 342 5.70 19.32 1.14
N GLY A 343 4.96 20.08 1.93
CA GLY A 343 3.94 21.00 1.38
C GLY A 343 4.56 22.12 0.52
N GLU A 344 5.74 22.66 0.89
CA GLU A 344 6.46 23.64 0.07
C GLU A 344 6.89 23.03 -1.27
N GLN A 345 7.44 21.81 -1.28
CA GLN A 345 7.81 21.11 -2.51
C GLN A 345 6.59 20.88 -3.43
N ILE A 346 5.47 20.45 -2.87
CA ILE A 346 4.24 20.27 -3.66
C ILE A 346 3.81 21.59 -4.29
N ARG A 347 3.80 22.72 -3.52
CA ARG A 347 3.46 24.04 -4.05
C ARG A 347 4.43 24.49 -5.13
N ASP A 348 5.73 24.29 -4.94
CA ASP A 348 6.75 24.63 -5.93
C ASP A 348 6.54 23.86 -7.23
N MET A 349 6.34 22.56 -7.17
CA MET A 349 6.09 21.72 -8.35
C MET A 349 4.81 22.10 -9.07
N LEU A 350 3.71 22.39 -8.33
CA LEU A 350 2.46 22.88 -8.92
C LEU A 350 2.68 24.25 -9.60
N SER A 351 3.47 25.16 -9.00
CA SER A 351 3.78 26.46 -9.58
C SER A 351 4.59 26.35 -10.87
N LYS A 352 5.45 25.33 -10.99
CA LYS A 352 6.18 24.96 -12.22
C LYS A 352 5.28 24.24 -13.25
N GLY A 353 4.00 24.07 -12.95
CA GLY A 353 3.00 23.43 -13.81
C GLY A 353 3.19 21.90 -13.90
N CYS A 354 3.70 21.23 -12.87
CA CYS A 354 3.69 19.77 -12.79
C CYS A 354 2.27 19.30 -12.42
N LYS A 355 1.74 18.33 -13.15
CA LYS A 355 0.44 17.72 -12.87
C LYS A 355 0.57 16.72 -11.70
N ILE A 356 0.19 17.15 -10.50
CA ILE A 356 0.09 16.28 -9.32
C ILE A 356 -1.40 16.02 -9.07
N ASP A 357 -1.82 14.76 -9.19
CA ASP A 357 -3.22 14.36 -9.00
C ASP A 357 -3.47 13.76 -7.61
N MET A 358 -2.43 13.31 -6.91
CA MET A 358 -2.52 12.65 -5.61
C MET A 358 -1.25 12.89 -4.80
N ILE A 359 -1.41 12.99 -3.49
CA ILE A 359 -0.31 13.11 -2.52
C ILE A 359 -0.14 11.77 -1.81
N GLY A 360 0.99 11.12 -2.02
CA GLY A 360 1.40 9.94 -1.27
C GLY A 360 2.08 10.34 0.03
N PHE A 361 1.71 9.66 1.12
CA PHE A 361 2.25 9.95 2.43
C PHE A 361 2.57 8.67 3.18
N GLN A 362 3.86 8.37 3.37
CA GLN A 362 4.34 7.17 4.03
C GLN A 362 4.24 7.29 5.55
N ARG A 363 3.80 6.22 6.22
CA ARG A 363 3.61 6.16 7.68
C ARG A 363 4.20 4.88 8.27
N HIS A 364 5.50 4.87 8.45
CA HIS A 364 6.24 3.73 8.97
C HIS A 364 6.61 3.89 10.45
N LEU A 365 6.26 2.92 11.27
CA LEU A 365 6.77 2.71 12.62
C LEU A 365 7.80 1.58 12.59
N TRP A 366 9.06 1.95 12.38
CA TRP A 366 10.17 1.00 12.16
C TRP A 366 10.87 0.52 13.43
N LYS A 367 10.50 1.04 14.61
CA LYS A 367 11.22 0.75 15.86
C LYS A 367 10.27 0.26 16.94
N ILE A 368 10.60 -0.89 17.53
CA ILE A 368 9.84 -1.48 18.65
C ILE A 368 9.76 -0.51 19.83
N ASP A 369 10.82 0.25 20.13
CA ASP A 369 10.80 1.24 21.20
C ASP A 369 9.77 2.36 20.98
N GLN A 370 9.53 2.76 19.72
CA GLN A 370 8.46 3.72 19.42
C GLN A 370 7.09 3.08 19.68
N MET A 371 6.91 1.81 19.32
CA MET A 371 5.68 1.09 19.59
C MET A 371 5.39 0.94 21.07
N LYS A 372 6.41 0.62 21.89
CA LYS A 372 6.29 0.54 23.35
C LYS A 372 5.87 1.89 23.95
N LYS A 373 6.47 2.99 23.49
CA LYS A 373 6.09 4.35 23.91
C LYS A 373 4.64 4.67 23.55
N ILE A 374 4.22 4.39 22.31
CA ILE A 374 2.83 4.58 21.89
C ILE A 374 1.88 3.74 22.74
N ALA A 375 2.18 2.46 22.97
CA ALA A 375 1.38 1.58 23.81
C ALA A 375 1.30 2.08 25.28
N GLY A 376 2.36 2.71 25.76
CA GLY A 376 2.41 3.40 27.06
C GLY A 376 1.66 4.74 27.11
N GLY A 377 1.13 5.21 25.99
CA GLY A 377 0.49 6.52 25.87
C GLY A 377 1.47 7.69 25.93
N GLU A 378 2.75 7.45 25.64
CA GLU A 378 3.76 8.48 25.53
C GLU A 378 3.70 9.18 24.17
N ASP A 379 4.16 10.44 24.14
CA ASP A 379 4.25 11.19 22.88
C ASP A 379 5.49 10.72 22.10
N VAL A 380 5.23 10.28 20.87
CA VAL A 380 6.27 9.92 19.91
C VAL A 380 6.25 10.93 18.77
N PRO A 381 7.39 11.56 18.42
CA PRO A 381 7.45 12.54 17.35
C PRO A 381 6.73 12.08 16.08
N ASN A 382 5.87 12.92 15.54
CA ASN A 382 5.02 12.70 14.37
C ASN A 382 3.94 11.60 14.52
N TRP A 383 3.72 11.04 15.73
CA TRP A 383 2.76 9.94 15.95
C TRP A 383 1.68 10.21 16.98
N SER A 384 1.75 11.32 17.74
CA SER A 384 0.60 11.71 18.58
C SER A 384 -0.62 12.02 17.70
N ILE A 385 -1.82 11.78 18.21
CA ILE A 385 -3.08 12.01 17.48
C ILE A 385 -3.14 13.47 16.99
N LYS A 386 -2.79 14.41 17.85
CA LYS A 386 -2.72 15.84 17.53
C LYS A 386 -1.79 16.07 16.32
N ARG A 387 -0.57 15.52 16.37
CA ARG A 387 0.41 15.73 15.29
C ARG A 387 -0.01 15.07 13.98
N GLN A 388 -0.64 13.90 14.04
CA GLN A 388 -1.22 13.26 12.86
C GLN A 388 -2.27 14.16 12.20
N ARG A 389 -3.14 14.78 13.00
CA ARG A 389 -4.14 15.72 12.48
C ARG A 389 -3.48 16.94 11.84
N GLU A 390 -2.53 17.58 12.50
CA GLU A 390 -1.81 18.74 11.95
C GLU A 390 -1.19 18.46 10.59
N ILE A 391 -0.55 17.30 10.44
CA ILE A 391 0.05 16.88 9.17
C ILE A 391 -1.03 16.66 8.10
N LEU A 392 -2.08 15.91 8.45
CA LEU A 392 -3.16 15.62 7.51
C LEU A 392 -3.94 16.88 7.12
N ASP A 393 -4.20 17.81 8.05
CA ASP A 393 -4.84 19.08 7.78
C ASP A 393 -4.01 19.93 6.79
N SER A 394 -2.67 19.91 6.97
CA SER A 394 -1.76 20.58 6.03
C SER A 394 -1.82 19.97 4.62
N LEU A 395 -1.85 18.65 4.49
CA LEU A 395 -1.96 17.98 3.19
C LEU A 395 -3.37 18.11 2.60
N ASP A 396 -4.41 18.07 3.44
CA ASP A 396 -5.81 18.23 3.03
C ASP A 396 -6.09 19.62 2.42
N SER A 397 -5.29 20.64 2.82
CA SER A 397 -5.39 22.01 2.30
C SER A 397 -5.13 22.14 0.80
N PHE A 398 -4.47 21.15 0.18
CA PHE A 398 -4.27 21.12 -1.27
C PHE A 398 -5.53 20.72 -2.04
N GLY A 399 -6.55 20.17 -1.38
CA GLY A 399 -7.76 19.66 -2.02
C GLY A 399 -7.54 18.45 -2.93
N LEU A 400 -6.36 17.86 -2.90
CA LEU A 400 -6.00 16.67 -3.67
C LEU A 400 -6.28 15.40 -2.86
N PRO A 401 -6.60 14.28 -3.53
CA PRO A 401 -6.63 12.97 -2.89
C PRO A 401 -5.31 12.65 -2.18
N ILE A 402 -5.40 12.12 -0.97
CA ILE A 402 -4.25 11.67 -0.17
C ILE A 402 -4.26 10.14 -0.14
N HIS A 403 -3.13 9.54 -0.45
CA HIS A 403 -2.87 8.12 -0.27
C HIS A 403 -1.91 7.93 0.91
N ILE A 404 -2.39 7.35 2.02
CA ILE A 404 -1.47 6.86 3.06
C ILE A 404 -0.77 5.62 2.48
N SER A 405 0.31 5.87 1.76
CA SER A 405 0.85 4.99 0.73
C SER A 405 1.63 3.81 1.28
N GLU A 406 2.20 3.94 2.48
CA GLU A 406 3.10 2.94 3.05
C GLU A 406 2.96 2.91 4.57
N VAL A 407 2.11 2.02 5.07
CA VAL A 407 1.90 1.87 6.51
C VAL A 407 2.65 0.65 7.03
N THR A 408 3.50 0.86 8.02
CA THR A 408 4.12 -0.23 8.78
C THR A 408 3.90 0.01 10.27
N VAL A 409 3.34 -0.97 10.96
CA VAL A 409 3.15 -0.96 12.41
C VAL A 409 3.76 -2.22 12.97
N LEU A 410 4.80 -2.09 13.81
CA LEU A 410 5.45 -3.21 14.47
C LEU A 410 4.63 -3.72 15.68
N PRO A 411 4.84 -4.95 16.14
CA PRO A 411 4.42 -5.34 17.47
C PRO A 411 5.26 -4.59 18.53
N THR A 412 4.74 -4.45 19.73
CA THR A 412 5.53 -3.91 20.87
C THR A 412 6.61 -4.88 21.33
N GLU A 413 6.40 -6.16 21.07
CA GLU A 413 7.32 -7.29 21.29
C GLU A 413 6.85 -8.51 20.48
N ARG A 414 7.71 -9.53 20.36
CA ARG A 414 7.39 -10.77 19.61
C ARG A 414 6.63 -11.78 20.47
N THR A 415 5.56 -11.34 21.10
CA THR A 415 4.69 -12.14 21.97
C THR A 415 3.25 -12.03 21.50
N PRO A 416 2.35 -12.94 21.92
CA PRO A 416 0.92 -12.81 21.63
C PRO A 416 0.35 -11.45 22.02
N ASP A 417 0.75 -10.89 23.15
CA ASP A 417 0.27 -9.58 23.61
C ASP A 417 0.86 -8.44 22.78
N GLY A 418 2.13 -8.53 22.38
CA GLY A 418 2.73 -7.57 21.47
C GLY A 418 2.04 -7.54 20.10
N PHE A 419 1.58 -8.68 19.58
CA PHE A 419 0.80 -8.74 18.34
C PHE A 419 -0.64 -8.21 18.51
N LYS A 420 -1.24 -8.37 19.69
CA LYS A 420 -2.54 -7.72 20.01
C LYS A 420 -2.38 -6.20 20.11
N ALA A 421 -1.30 -5.71 20.71
CA ALA A 421 -0.98 -4.28 20.74
C ALA A 421 -0.80 -3.71 19.32
N GLN A 422 -0.05 -4.42 18.45
CA GLN A 422 0.07 -4.07 17.03
C GLN A 422 -1.31 -3.88 16.37
N ALA A 423 -2.21 -4.84 16.57
CA ALA A 423 -3.54 -4.84 15.98
C ALA A 423 -4.40 -3.66 16.46
N ALA A 424 -4.43 -3.40 17.77
CA ALA A 424 -5.21 -2.31 18.34
C ALA A 424 -4.67 -0.93 17.92
N ILE A 425 -3.36 -0.75 17.90
CA ILE A 425 -2.71 0.49 17.46
C ILE A 425 -2.96 0.71 15.96
N LEU A 426 -2.79 -0.32 15.13
CA LEU A 426 -3.08 -0.28 13.70
C LEU A 426 -4.53 0.11 13.43
N ARG A 427 -5.49 -0.53 14.13
CA ARG A 427 -6.91 -0.23 14.01
C ARG A 427 -7.22 1.23 14.27
N ASN A 428 -6.68 1.80 15.34
CA ASN A 428 -6.97 3.17 15.73
C ASN A 428 -6.40 4.19 14.73
N TYR A 429 -5.18 3.98 14.22
CA TYR A 429 -4.64 4.84 13.16
C TYR A 429 -5.42 4.70 11.85
N TYR A 430 -5.85 3.50 11.46
CA TYR A 430 -6.71 3.32 10.29
C TYR A 430 -8.03 4.08 10.42
N LYS A 431 -8.67 4.06 11.60
CA LYS A 431 -9.88 4.85 11.86
C LYS A 431 -9.61 6.35 11.72
N LEU A 432 -8.52 6.85 12.29
CA LEU A 432 -8.12 8.26 12.17
C LEU A 432 -7.91 8.66 10.71
N TRP A 433 -7.12 7.90 9.94
CA TRP A 433 -6.87 8.22 8.53
C TRP A 433 -8.12 8.08 7.67
N PHE A 434 -8.91 7.06 7.90
CA PHE A 434 -10.18 6.85 7.20
C PHE A 434 -11.20 7.96 7.47
N SER A 435 -11.12 8.68 8.59
CA SER A 435 -12.02 9.80 8.91
C SER A 435 -11.76 11.07 8.09
N TYR A 436 -10.57 11.21 7.46
CA TYR A 436 -10.23 12.41 6.70
C TYR A 436 -10.85 12.43 5.30
N LYS A 437 -11.46 13.59 4.95
CA LYS A 437 -12.22 13.77 3.70
C LYS A 437 -11.43 13.36 2.45
N ASN A 438 -10.21 13.89 2.29
CA ASN A 438 -9.41 13.70 1.08
C ASN A 438 -8.49 12.48 1.13
N VAL A 439 -8.40 11.75 2.26
CA VAL A 439 -7.74 10.44 2.25
C VAL A 439 -8.59 9.46 1.45
N SER A 440 -8.03 8.94 0.36
CA SER A 440 -8.72 8.09 -0.62
C SER A 440 -8.22 6.63 -0.63
N ALA A 441 -7.04 6.41 -0.03
CA ALA A 441 -6.42 5.09 0.03
C ALA A 441 -5.53 4.95 1.27
N ILE A 442 -5.42 3.73 1.78
CA ILE A 442 -4.45 3.31 2.81
C ILE A 442 -3.82 1.99 2.37
N THR A 443 -2.49 1.94 2.27
CA THR A 443 -1.73 0.75 1.88
C THR A 443 -0.89 0.24 3.04
N TYR A 444 -1.15 -0.98 3.51
CA TYR A 444 -0.35 -1.64 4.52
C TYR A 444 0.90 -2.26 3.88
N TRP A 445 2.12 -1.81 4.29
CA TRP A 445 3.34 -2.07 3.52
C TRP A 445 3.95 -3.48 3.71
N ARG A 446 3.72 -4.10 4.84
CA ARG A 446 4.21 -5.46 5.11
C ARG A 446 3.05 -6.44 5.23
N THR A 447 3.01 -7.44 4.36
CA THR A 447 1.91 -8.40 4.32
C THR A 447 2.22 -9.69 5.07
N ILE A 448 3.43 -10.21 4.93
CA ILE A 448 3.85 -11.48 5.54
C ILE A 448 5.18 -11.28 6.28
N ASP A 449 5.31 -11.88 7.46
CA ASP A 449 6.56 -11.89 8.20
C ASP A 449 7.60 -12.74 7.49
N LYS A 450 8.87 -12.38 7.60
CA LYS A 450 9.96 -13.13 6.97
C LYS A 450 10.25 -14.44 7.70
N LEU A 451 10.48 -15.49 6.92
CA LEU A 451 10.78 -16.84 7.41
C LEU A 451 12.19 -17.04 7.98
N ASP A 452 13.09 -16.08 7.78
CA ASP A 452 14.50 -16.29 8.06
C ASP A 452 14.75 -16.52 9.56
N LYS A 453 15.29 -17.69 9.89
CA LYS A 453 15.69 -18.08 11.24
C LYS A 453 16.86 -17.25 11.78
N ASN A 454 17.56 -16.53 10.90
CA ASN A 454 18.72 -15.70 11.22
C ASN A 454 18.38 -14.21 11.33
N VAL A 455 17.09 -13.85 11.34
CA VAL A 455 16.66 -12.47 11.55
C VAL A 455 17.12 -12.01 12.94
N ARG A 456 18.03 -11.05 12.97
CA ARG A 456 18.56 -10.45 14.21
C ARG A 456 17.53 -9.48 14.78
N ASP A 457 17.64 -9.17 16.07
CA ASP A 457 16.74 -8.20 16.74
C ASP A 457 16.72 -6.83 16.08
N ARG A 458 17.79 -6.44 15.38
CA ARG A 458 17.88 -5.20 14.59
C ARG A 458 17.06 -5.22 13.28
N ASP A 459 16.55 -6.38 12.87
CA ASP A 459 15.78 -6.55 11.63
C ASP A 459 14.27 -6.45 11.93
N GLU A 460 13.89 -5.51 12.80
CA GLU A 460 12.54 -5.24 13.31
C GLU A 460 11.45 -5.20 12.22
N PRO A 461 11.66 -4.59 11.04
CA PRO A 461 10.62 -4.52 10.00
C PRO A 461 10.08 -5.86 9.51
N TYR A 462 10.82 -6.94 9.68
CA TYR A 462 10.41 -8.27 9.24
C TYR A 462 9.28 -8.91 10.05
N PHE A 463 8.88 -8.29 11.17
CA PHE A 463 7.79 -8.77 12.04
C PHE A 463 6.54 -7.90 11.97
N ALA A 464 6.49 -6.95 11.05
CA ALA A 464 5.36 -6.06 10.87
C ALA A 464 4.22 -6.67 10.02
N GLY A 465 4.36 -7.91 9.54
CA GLY A 465 3.35 -8.56 8.70
C GLY A 465 1.98 -8.68 9.37
N ILE A 466 0.95 -8.80 8.55
CA ILE A 466 -0.40 -9.19 8.98
C ILE A 466 -0.59 -10.71 8.94
N LEU A 467 0.34 -11.42 8.29
CA LEU A 467 0.46 -12.87 8.31
C LEU A 467 1.75 -13.27 9.02
N TYR A 468 1.71 -14.38 9.74
CA TYR A 468 2.91 -15.04 10.26
C TYR A 468 3.75 -15.63 9.12
N PRO A 469 4.99 -16.10 9.41
CA PRO A 469 5.83 -16.71 8.39
C PRO A 469 5.25 -17.95 7.71
N ASP A 470 4.35 -18.67 8.37
CA ASP A 470 3.61 -19.83 7.85
C ASP A 470 2.32 -19.44 7.10
N ALA A 471 2.13 -18.14 6.85
CA ALA A 471 0.95 -17.52 6.24
C ALA A 471 -0.35 -17.64 7.06
N THR A 472 -0.31 -18.04 8.31
CA THR A 472 -1.46 -17.92 9.22
C THR A 472 -1.71 -16.46 9.60
N LYS A 473 -2.97 -16.14 9.89
CA LYS A 473 -3.42 -14.76 10.12
C LYS A 473 -3.03 -14.26 11.51
N LYS A 474 -2.40 -13.10 11.59
CA LYS A 474 -2.07 -12.39 12.84
C LYS A 474 -3.25 -11.59 13.38
N PRO A 475 -3.24 -11.15 14.66
CA PRO A 475 -4.22 -10.20 15.18
C PRO A 475 -4.39 -8.95 14.30
N ALA A 476 -3.32 -8.44 13.69
CA ALA A 476 -3.35 -7.31 12.76
C ALA A 476 -4.20 -7.57 11.50
N TYR A 477 -4.21 -8.82 10.97
CA TYR A 477 -5.11 -9.19 9.88
C TYR A 477 -6.58 -9.03 10.29
N PHE A 478 -6.93 -9.57 11.45
CA PHE A 478 -8.30 -9.51 11.95
C PHE A 478 -8.75 -8.09 12.27
N ALA A 479 -7.81 -7.22 12.69
CA ALA A 479 -8.11 -5.79 12.89
C ALA A 479 -8.49 -5.10 11.58
N LEU A 480 -7.78 -5.38 10.49
CA LEU A 480 -8.09 -4.83 9.17
C LEU A 480 -9.38 -5.46 8.59
N ASP A 481 -9.55 -6.78 8.73
CA ASP A 481 -10.77 -7.47 8.28
C ASP A 481 -12.03 -6.95 8.97
N ASP A 482 -11.94 -6.71 10.26
CA ASP A 482 -13.03 -6.17 11.07
C ASP A 482 -13.43 -4.76 10.59
N LEU A 483 -12.44 -3.90 10.34
CA LEU A 483 -12.68 -2.56 9.80
C LEU A 483 -13.25 -2.62 8.37
N ILE A 484 -12.58 -3.32 7.45
CA ILE A 484 -12.84 -3.25 6.02
C ILE A 484 -14.08 -4.04 5.62
N ASN A 485 -14.24 -5.26 6.15
CA ASN A 485 -15.29 -6.17 5.73
C ASN A 485 -16.52 -6.15 6.63
N ARG A 486 -16.48 -5.48 7.79
CA ARG A 486 -17.59 -5.41 8.75
C ARG A 486 -17.97 -3.98 9.10
N GLU A 487 -17.12 -3.21 9.83
CA GLU A 487 -17.46 -1.87 10.30
C GLU A 487 -17.69 -0.88 9.14
N TRP A 488 -16.91 -0.97 8.08
CA TRP A 488 -16.94 -0.06 6.91
C TRP A 488 -17.59 -0.67 5.67
N LYS A 489 -18.42 -1.67 5.89
CA LYS A 489 -19.19 -2.33 4.85
C LYS A 489 -20.69 -2.26 5.16
N THR A 490 -21.47 -1.83 4.19
CA THR A 490 -22.93 -1.76 4.34
C THR A 490 -23.60 -3.03 3.84
N SER A 491 -24.38 -3.67 4.71
CA SER A 491 -25.28 -4.77 4.37
C SER A 491 -26.59 -4.57 5.13
N LEU A 492 -27.71 -4.45 4.41
CA LEU A 492 -29.01 -4.11 4.97
C LEU A 492 -30.11 -4.98 4.36
N GLU A 493 -31.18 -5.19 5.13
CA GLU A 493 -32.45 -5.74 4.65
C GLU A 493 -33.56 -4.76 5.01
N LEU A 494 -34.22 -4.18 4.01
CA LEU A 494 -35.25 -3.16 4.17
C LEU A 494 -36.51 -3.56 3.40
N LYS A 495 -37.66 -3.09 3.83
CA LYS A 495 -38.91 -3.18 3.03
C LYS A 495 -38.96 -1.97 2.09
N PRO A 496 -39.48 -2.13 0.86
CA PRO A 496 -39.77 -1.00 -0.01
C PRO A 496 -40.91 -0.17 0.61
N ASP A 497 -40.88 1.14 0.33
CA ASP A 497 -41.98 2.04 0.67
C ASP A 497 -43.21 1.82 -0.26
N GLU A 498 -44.31 2.56 0.00
CA GLU A 498 -45.56 2.50 -0.78
C GLU A 498 -45.34 2.75 -2.27
N ASN A 499 -44.28 3.50 -2.62
CA ASN A 499 -43.90 3.81 -3.98
C ASN A 499 -42.94 2.75 -4.58
N GLY A 500 -42.63 1.67 -3.87
CA GLY A 500 -41.68 0.64 -4.29
C GLY A 500 -40.22 1.15 -4.29
N THR A 501 -39.88 2.04 -3.38
CA THR A 501 -38.53 2.63 -3.25
C THR A 501 -37.88 2.18 -1.95
N VAL A 502 -36.57 1.93 -1.97
CA VAL A 502 -35.77 1.76 -0.75
C VAL A 502 -34.86 2.96 -0.56
N LYS A 503 -34.82 3.47 0.68
CA LYS A 503 -33.97 4.58 1.11
C LYS A 503 -33.03 4.08 2.19
N PHE A 504 -31.75 4.38 2.04
CA PHE A 504 -30.75 3.98 3.02
C PHE A 504 -29.56 4.91 3.00
N ARG A 505 -28.82 4.92 4.11
CA ARG A 505 -27.51 5.56 4.20
C ARG A 505 -26.44 4.48 4.29
N GLY A 506 -25.43 4.56 3.42
CA GLY A 506 -24.39 3.54 3.34
C GLY A 506 -23.02 4.09 2.94
N PHE A 507 -21.98 3.30 3.16
CA PHE A 507 -20.63 3.64 2.72
C PHE A 507 -20.58 3.81 1.20
N LYS A 508 -19.84 4.81 0.72
CA LYS A 508 -19.71 5.09 -0.71
C LYS A 508 -19.13 3.89 -1.47
N GLY A 509 -19.71 3.59 -2.65
CA GLY A 509 -19.30 2.45 -3.45
C GLY A 509 -20.39 1.87 -4.33
N LYS A 510 -20.20 0.65 -4.81
CA LYS A 510 -21.18 -0.08 -5.62
C LYS A 510 -21.95 -1.08 -4.77
N TYR A 511 -23.25 -1.17 -5.04
CA TYR A 511 -24.18 -2.00 -4.30
C TYR A 511 -24.91 -2.94 -5.24
N LYS A 512 -25.12 -4.18 -4.79
CA LYS A 512 -26.06 -5.14 -5.35
C LYS A 512 -27.34 -5.09 -4.54
N ILE A 513 -28.44 -4.78 -5.20
CA ILE A 513 -29.78 -4.76 -4.61
C ILE A 513 -30.55 -5.92 -5.18
N VAL A 514 -31.08 -6.77 -4.32
CA VAL A 514 -31.84 -7.98 -4.67
C VAL A 514 -33.21 -7.93 -4.02
N TRP A 515 -34.27 -8.12 -4.81
CA TRP A 515 -35.64 -8.14 -4.34
C TRP A 515 -36.48 -9.18 -5.05
N ARG A 516 -37.63 -9.51 -4.47
CA ARG A 516 -38.69 -10.32 -5.11
C ARG A 516 -39.70 -9.37 -5.74
N ASP A 517 -40.10 -9.61 -6.99
CA ASP A 517 -41.22 -8.87 -7.61
C ASP A 517 -42.58 -9.48 -7.21
N THR A 518 -43.67 -8.77 -7.53
CA THR A 518 -45.05 -9.21 -7.25
C THR A 518 -45.44 -10.52 -7.94
N SER A 519 -44.69 -10.93 -8.97
CA SER A 519 -44.86 -12.23 -9.65
C SER A 519 -44.00 -13.34 -9.03
N GLY A 520 -43.26 -13.06 -7.96
CA GLY A 520 -42.41 -14.01 -7.24
C GLY A 520 -41.01 -14.16 -7.80
N ASN A 521 -40.61 -13.44 -8.84
CA ASN A 521 -39.27 -13.54 -9.46
C ASN A 521 -38.23 -12.76 -8.65
N ILE A 522 -37.00 -13.28 -8.62
CA ILE A 522 -35.84 -12.56 -8.04
C ILE A 522 -35.30 -11.56 -9.06
N ARG A 523 -35.24 -10.30 -8.68
CA ARG A 523 -34.67 -9.18 -9.44
C ARG A 523 -33.38 -8.70 -8.82
N THR A 524 -32.50 -8.18 -9.63
CA THR A 524 -31.22 -7.62 -9.19
C THR A 524 -30.93 -6.30 -9.91
N LYS A 525 -30.40 -5.32 -9.18
CA LYS A 525 -29.93 -4.04 -9.70
C LYS A 525 -28.59 -3.68 -9.09
N ILE A 526 -27.68 -3.16 -9.90
CA ILE A 526 -26.41 -2.59 -9.42
C ILE A 526 -26.54 -1.06 -9.41
N VAL A 527 -26.22 -0.44 -8.27
CA VAL A 527 -26.24 1.01 -8.12
C VAL A 527 -24.94 1.52 -7.52
N SER A 528 -24.65 2.81 -7.68
CA SER A 528 -23.52 3.49 -7.05
C SER A 528 -24.03 4.49 -6.03
N VAL A 529 -23.50 4.44 -4.82
CA VAL A 529 -23.69 5.43 -3.75
C VAL A 529 -22.43 6.30 -3.72
N ARG A 530 -22.56 7.62 -3.91
CA ARG A 530 -21.44 8.56 -4.07
C ARG A 530 -21.48 9.67 -3.03
#